data_f3442547b3ff5e7c35ca39f7bcecd56b
#
_entry.id   f3442547b3ff5e7c35ca39f7bcecd56b
#
_cell.length_a   1.000
_cell.length_b   1.000
_cell.length_c   1.000
_cell.angle_alpha   90.00
_cell.angle_beta   90.00
_cell.angle_gamma   90.00
#
_symmetry.space_group_name_H-M   'P 1'
#
loop_
_entity.id
_entity.type
_entity.pdbx_description
1 polymer ?
#
loop_
_entity_poly.entity_id
_entity_poly.type
_entity_poly.pdbx_seq_one_letter_code
_entity_poly.pdbx_strand_id
1 'polypeptide(L)'
;MSLDTTSSAGVFSRVLSAAPVNTCVSDEQYAENIRSALSRGLPEIDPKKPHKHVMSIAAGGPSLEDTYKDLSGVVCAVNGSLSFLLSRGVKPWAVGVMDPRAHMADVVERVDGVFYFLASTCHPRLFDKLAGCNIGLWHPSGLPGLEDILGPERMMICGGTTMGLRWLNIGYFLGFRDFHAHGLDSSFRDGKTHAYPDHTDGVGHTQIYGYPTRQNFIQQVQDWAKTKEMFSRMPQDEQPTIKLHGDGLLQYCDREGLC
;
A
#
# COMPACT_ATOMS: atom_id res chain seq x y z
N MET A 1 -6.60 -22.95 34.01
CA MET A 1 -7.36 -21.84 33.44
C MET A 1 -7.51 -22.11 31.95
N SER A 2 -8.65 -22.65 31.56
CA SER A 2 -8.95 -22.96 30.15
C SER A 2 -9.20 -21.65 29.43
N LEU A 3 -8.34 -21.29 28.50
CA LEU A 3 -8.51 -20.12 27.66
C LEU A 3 -9.53 -20.45 26.57
N ASP A 4 -10.63 -19.73 26.60
CA ASP A 4 -11.66 -19.83 25.58
C ASP A 4 -11.06 -19.40 24.21
N THR A 5 -10.79 -20.41 23.36
CA THR A 5 -10.19 -20.21 22.03
C THR A 5 -11.27 -19.87 20.98
N THR A 6 -12.50 -19.67 21.37
CA THR A 6 -13.66 -19.52 20.47
C THR A 6 -14.11 -18.07 20.30
N SER A 7 -13.62 -17.09 21.08
CA SER A 7 -13.95 -15.69 20.82
C SER A 7 -13.06 -15.12 19.70
N SER A 8 -13.68 -14.57 18.69
CA SER A 8 -13.03 -13.93 17.54
C SER A 8 -11.97 -12.89 17.94
N ALA A 9 -12.23 -12.11 18.98
CA ALA A 9 -11.30 -11.11 19.55
C ALA A 9 -10.05 -11.76 20.18
N GLY A 10 -10.16 -12.97 20.77
CA GLY A 10 -9.05 -13.67 21.41
C GLY A 10 -8.04 -14.26 20.42
N VAL A 11 -8.51 -14.72 19.25
CA VAL A 11 -7.65 -15.26 18.18
C VAL A 11 -6.87 -14.10 17.52
N PHE A 12 -7.55 -13.00 17.22
CA PHE A 12 -6.91 -11.81 16.63
C PHE A 12 -5.86 -11.22 17.57
N SER A 13 -6.17 -11.02 18.84
CA SER A 13 -5.24 -10.47 19.85
C SER A 13 -3.95 -11.29 20.01
N ARG A 14 -4.01 -12.62 19.90
CA ARG A 14 -2.82 -13.50 19.99
C ARG A 14 -1.95 -13.47 18.76
N VAL A 15 -2.55 -13.41 17.56
CA VAL A 15 -1.81 -13.33 16.30
C VAL A 15 -1.16 -11.95 16.17
N LEU A 16 -1.79 -10.91 16.75
CA LEU A 16 -1.32 -9.52 16.71
C LEU A 16 -0.06 -9.24 17.55
N SER A 17 0.18 -10.02 18.61
CA SER A 17 1.25 -9.70 19.57
C SER A 17 2.62 -10.32 19.25
N ALA A 18 2.75 -11.10 18.18
CA ALA A 18 3.87 -12.05 18.04
C ALA A 18 4.82 -11.84 16.87
N ALA A 19 4.68 -10.78 16.04
CA ALA A 19 5.54 -10.70 14.86
C ALA A 19 6.36 -9.42 14.75
N PRO A 20 7.70 -9.53 14.67
CA PRO A 20 8.53 -8.42 14.26
C PRO A 20 8.20 -8.01 12.82
N VAL A 21 8.19 -6.70 12.55
CA VAL A 21 8.13 -6.19 11.17
C VAL A 21 9.42 -6.64 10.48
N ASN A 22 9.31 -7.62 9.58
CA ASN A 22 10.44 -8.00 8.74
C ASN A 22 10.70 -6.87 7.74
N THR A 23 11.77 -6.12 7.93
CA THR A 23 12.31 -5.22 6.91
C THR A 23 12.85 -6.06 5.75
N CYS A 24 12.50 -5.68 4.51
CA CYS A 24 12.89 -6.47 3.33
C CYS A 24 14.34 -6.23 2.89
N VAL A 25 15.02 -5.25 3.46
CA VAL A 25 16.44 -4.92 3.26
C VAL A 25 17.05 -4.44 4.57
N SER A 26 18.38 -4.33 4.64
CA SER A 26 19.06 -3.81 5.84
C SER A 26 18.85 -2.31 6.01
N ASP A 27 19.10 -1.80 7.22
CA ASP A 27 19.01 -0.37 7.52
C ASP A 27 20.03 0.43 6.68
N GLU A 28 21.22 -0.14 6.42
CA GLU A 28 22.23 0.46 5.56
C GLU A 28 21.73 0.62 4.12
N GLN A 29 21.03 -0.41 3.61
CA GLN A 29 20.46 -0.35 2.25
C GLN A 29 19.32 0.68 2.19
N TYR A 30 18.48 0.78 3.22
CA TYR A 30 17.48 1.86 3.30
C TYR A 30 18.15 3.23 3.28
N ALA A 31 19.20 3.42 4.09
CA ALA A 31 19.94 4.68 4.18
C ALA A 31 20.60 5.06 2.83
N GLU A 32 21.16 4.09 2.12
CA GLU A 32 21.75 4.27 0.80
C GLU A 32 20.69 4.67 -0.23
N ASN A 33 19.58 3.96 -0.27
CA ASN A 33 18.47 4.25 -1.16
C ASN A 33 17.98 5.70 -0.98
N ILE A 34 17.78 6.12 0.28
CA ILE A 34 17.30 7.47 0.60
C ILE A 34 18.29 8.52 0.15
N ARG A 35 19.58 8.38 0.48
CA ARG A 35 20.62 9.33 0.05
C ARG A 35 20.67 9.44 -1.46
N SER A 36 20.57 8.30 -2.17
CA SER A 36 20.52 8.27 -3.62
C SER A 36 19.28 8.98 -4.17
N ALA A 37 18.11 8.74 -3.60
CA ALA A 37 16.88 9.41 -4.02
C ALA A 37 16.96 10.94 -3.83
N LEU A 38 17.45 11.40 -2.67
CA LEU A 38 17.59 12.81 -2.35
C LEU A 38 18.61 13.52 -3.27
N SER A 39 19.71 12.85 -3.62
CA SER A 39 20.75 13.42 -4.49
C SER A 39 20.26 13.71 -5.92
N ARG A 40 19.10 13.16 -6.32
CA ARG A 40 18.53 13.33 -7.66
C ARG A 40 17.80 14.66 -7.85
N GLY A 41 17.49 15.39 -6.76
CA GLY A 41 16.77 16.66 -6.84
C GLY A 41 15.37 16.55 -7.47
N LEU A 42 14.70 15.40 -7.28
CA LEU A 42 13.36 15.17 -7.80
C LEU A 42 12.32 16.02 -7.05
N PRO A 43 11.22 16.44 -7.73
CA PRO A 43 10.14 17.15 -7.05
C PRO A 43 9.52 16.26 -5.96
N GLU A 44 9.41 16.80 -4.76
CA GLU A 44 8.67 16.18 -3.66
C GLU A 44 7.18 16.49 -3.80
N ILE A 45 6.33 15.59 -3.28
CA ILE A 45 4.89 15.83 -3.31
C ILE A 45 4.50 16.90 -2.28
N ASP A 46 3.57 17.78 -2.67
CA ASP A 46 3.06 18.86 -1.83
C ASP A 46 1.60 18.65 -1.43
N PRO A 47 1.18 19.13 -0.25
CA PRO A 47 -0.22 19.05 0.17
C PRO A 47 -1.11 19.88 -0.78
N LYS A 48 -2.29 19.34 -1.07
CA LYS A 48 -3.28 20.00 -1.91
C LYS A 48 -4.55 20.27 -1.09
N LYS A 49 -5.28 21.30 -1.50
CA LYS A 49 -6.59 21.60 -0.90
C LYS A 49 -7.57 20.47 -1.19
N PRO A 50 -8.49 20.17 -0.25
CA PRO A 50 -9.53 19.18 -0.47
C PRO A 50 -10.35 19.43 -1.73
N HIS A 51 -10.67 18.35 -2.44
CA HIS A 51 -11.49 18.37 -3.65
C HIS A 51 -12.41 17.14 -3.73
N LYS A 52 -13.36 17.16 -4.68
CA LYS A 52 -14.43 16.13 -4.79
C LYS A 52 -14.09 14.97 -5.75
N HIS A 53 -12.88 14.89 -6.25
CA HIS A 53 -12.51 13.75 -7.12
C HIS A 53 -12.41 12.47 -6.31
N VAL A 54 -12.92 11.39 -6.89
CA VAL A 54 -12.76 10.02 -6.38
C VAL A 54 -11.36 9.51 -6.72
N MET A 55 -10.70 8.84 -5.79
CA MET A 55 -9.48 8.07 -6.06
C MET A 55 -9.77 6.57 -5.99
N SER A 56 -9.57 5.86 -7.09
CA SER A 56 -9.56 4.40 -7.09
C SER A 56 -8.14 3.87 -6.93
N ILE A 57 -7.90 3.11 -5.86
CA ILE A 57 -6.63 2.45 -5.57
C ILE A 57 -6.72 1.01 -6.08
N ALA A 58 -5.93 0.68 -7.09
CA ALA A 58 -5.81 -0.67 -7.61
C ALA A 58 -4.58 -1.35 -6.98
N ALA A 59 -4.77 -2.01 -5.85
CA ALA A 59 -3.75 -2.83 -5.21
C ALA A 59 -3.58 -4.18 -5.94
N GLY A 60 -2.73 -5.07 -5.43
CA GLY A 60 -2.36 -6.28 -6.17
C GLY A 60 -3.20 -7.51 -5.87
N GLY A 61 -4.04 -7.50 -4.85
CA GLY A 61 -4.73 -8.70 -4.38
C GLY A 61 -5.66 -9.35 -5.40
N PRO A 62 -5.99 -10.65 -5.21
CA PRO A 62 -6.72 -11.44 -6.21
C PRO A 62 -8.08 -10.90 -6.60
N SER A 63 -8.79 -10.20 -5.70
CA SER A 63 -10.11 -9.62 -5.99
C SER A 63 -10.06 -8.47 -6.99
N LEU A 64 -8.88 -7.95 -7.32
CA LEU A 64 -8.73 -6.96 -8.39
C LEU A 64 -9.19 -7.52 -9.74
N GLU A 65 -9.02 -8.83 -10.00
CA GLU A 65 -9.50 -9.50 -11.21
C GLU A 65 -11.01 -9.32 -11.42
N ASP A 66 -11.79 -9.30 -10.34
CA ASP A 66 -13.24 -9.15 -10.40
C ASP A 66 -13.67 -7.68 -10.40
N THR A 67 -12.92 -6.84 -9.70
CA THR A 67 -13.35 -5.46 -9.38
C THR A 67 -12.71 -4.38 -10.26
N TYR A 68 -11.74 -4.71 -11.13
CA TYR A 68 -11.07 -3.70 -11.96
C TYR A 68 -12.00 -2.92 -12.89
N LYS A 69 -13.16 -3.48 -13.25
CA LYS A 69 -14.17 -2.82 -14.09
C LYS A 69 -14.94 -1.71 -13.37
N ASP A 70 -14.91 -1.75 -12.03
CA ASP A 70 -15.61 -0.78 -11.18
C ASP A 70 -14.68 0.39 -10.79
N LEU A 71 -13.43 0.39 -11.26
CA LEU A 71 -12.50 1.50 -11.09
C LEU A 71 -13.08 2.78 -11.69
N SER A 72 -13.07 3.86 -10.95
CA SER A 72 -13.64 5.15 -11.34
C SER A 72 -12.79 6.32 -10.88
N GLY A 73 -13.01 7.49 -11.44
CA GLY A 73 -12.27 8.69 -11.07
C GLY A 73 -10.79 8.62 -11.40
N VAL A 74 -9.93 8.98 -10.45
CA VAL A 74 -8.47 8.97 -10.60
C VAL A 74 -7.94 7.60 -10.18
N VAL A 75 -7.49 6.81 -11.14
CA VAL A 75 -6.98 5.44 -10.90
C VAL A 75 -5.51 5.47 -10.53
N CYS A 76 -5.17 4.93 -9.36
CA CYS A 76 -3.81 4.80 -8.85
C CYS A 76 -3.44 3.31 -8.70
N ALA A 77 -2.43 2.87 -9.41
CA ALA A 77 -1.90 1.51 -9.34
C ALA A 77 -0.85 1.36 -8.21
N VAL A 78 -0.59 0.11 -7.84
CA VAL A 78 0.42 -0.27 -6.86
C VAL A 78 1.38 -1.28 -7.49
N ASN A 79 2.65 -0.95 -7.58
CA ASN A 79 3.68 -1.89 -8.06
C ASN A 79 3.26 -2.59 -9.38
N GLY A 80 3.22 -3.92 -9.37
CA GLY A 80 2.88 -4.76 -10.53
C GLY A 80 1.41 -4.71 -10.99
N SER A 81 0.50 -4.10 -10.21
CA SER A 81 -0.88 -3.93 -10.70
C SER A 81 -0.96 -3.00 -11.92
N LEU A 82 0.10 -2.20 -12.20
CA LEU A 82 0.22 -1.43 -13.42
C LEU A 82 0.10 -2.33 -14.66
N SER A 83 0.94 -3.36 -14.76
CA SER A 83 0.94 -4.29 -15.91
C SER A 83 -0.39 -5.02 -16.06
N PHE A 84 -0.99 -5.43 -14.93
CA PHE A 84 -2.32 -6.02 -14.92
C PHE A 84 -3.38 -5.06 -15.53
N LEU A 85 -3.43 -3.82 -15.05
CA LEU A 85 -4.39 -2.83 -15.54
C LEU A 85 -4.18 -2.53 -17.03
N LEU A 86 -2.95 -2.36 -17.47
CA LEU A 86 -2.62 -2.14 -18.88
C LEU A 86 -3.08 -3.30 -19.76
N SER A 87 -2.89 -4.55 -19.31
CA SER A 87 -3.37 -5.74 -20.02
C SER A 87 -4.89 -5.81 -20.15
N ARG A 88 -5.62 -5.09 -19.29
CA ARG A 88 -7.09 -4.94 -19.31
C ARG A 88 -7.56 -3.66 -20.01
N GLY A 89 -6.66 -2.90 -20.64
CA GLY A 89 -6.97 -1.65 -21.32
C GLY A 89 -7.20 -0.45 -20.38
N VAL A 90 -6.87 -0.58 -19.09
CA VAL A 90 -6.98 0.49 -18.11
C VAL A 90 -5.62 1.15 -17.93
N LYS A 91 -5.49 2.41 -18.34
CA LYS A 91 -4.29 3.21 -18.08
C LYS A 91 -4.48 4.01 -16.80
N PRO A 92 -3.74 3.72 -15.71
CA PRO A 92 -3.86 4.50 -14.48
C PRO A 92 -3.27 5.90 -14.65
N TRP A 93 -3.73 6.85 -13.84
CA TRP A 93 -3.13 8.17 -13.72
C TRP A 93 -1.76 8.09 -13.07
N ALA A 94 -1.62 7.27 -12.03
CA ALA A 94 -0.38 7.14 -11.29
C ALA A 94 -0.07 5.72 -10.85
N VAL A 95 1.20 5.49 -10.55
CA VAL A 95 1.72 4.26 -9.91
C VAL A 95 2.46 4.65 -8.64
N GLY A 96 2.11 4.00 -7.53
CA GLY A 96 2.84 4.12 -6.27
C GLY A 96 3.79 2.94 -6.05
N VAL A 97 5.01 3.25 -5.62
CA VAL A 97 6.03 2.25 -5.29
C VAL A 97 6.70 2.63 -3.98
N MET A 98 6.86 1.65 -3.09
CA MET A 98 7.53 1.83 -1.80
C MET A 98 8.58 0.76 -1.52
N ASP A 99 8.54 -0.36 -2.23
CA ASP A 99 9.42 -1.49 -2.03
C ASP A 99 10.90 -1.11 -2.30
N PRO A 100 11.80 -1.30 -1.32
CA PRO A 100 13.20 -0.87 -1.42
C PRO A 100 14.08 -1.79 -2.26
N ARG A 101 13.57 -2.93 -2.72
CA ARG A 101 14.35 -3.97 -3.39
C ARG A 101 14.63 -3.65 -4.86
N ALA A 102 15.81 -4.06 -5.34
CA ALA A 102 16.28 -3.76 -6.69
C ALA A 102 15.39 -4.34 -7.81
N HIS A 103 14.73 -5.50 -7.57
CA HIS A 103 13.88 -6.16 -8.56
C HIS A 103 12.64 -5.34 -8.95
N MET A 104 12.27 -4.33 -8.16
CA MET A 104 11.15 -3.44 -8.51
C MET A 104 11.39 -2.71 -9.84
N ALA A 105 12.64 -2.52 -10.23
CA ALA A 105 12.96 -2.01 -11.55
C ALA A 105 12.54 -2.99 -12.69
N ASP A 106 12.39 -4.27 -12.40
CA ASP A 106 11.95 -5.26 -13.38
C ASP A 106 10.42 -5.39 -13.39
N VAL A 107 9.76 -5.14 -12.23
CA VAL A 107 8.30 -5.22 -12.05
C VAL A 107 7.55 -4.00 -12.58
N VAL A 108 8.07 -2.80 -12.34
CA VAL A 108 7.37 -1.55 -12.68
C VAL A 108 7.69 -1.14 -14.12
N GLU A 109 6.70 -1.13 -14.99
CA GLU A 109 6.85 -0.69 -16.37
C GLU A 109 6.99 0.83 -16.49
N ARG A 110 7.74 1.26 -17.52
CA ARG A 110 7.77 2.66 -17.93
C ARG A 110 6.64 2.91 -18.93
N VAL A 111 5.72 3.81 -18.59
CA VAL A 111 4.55 4.15 -19.42
C VAL A 111 4.43 5.66 -19.57
N ASP A 112 4.37 6.13 -20.79
CA ASP A 112 4.26 7.57 -21.07
C ASP A 112 2.97 8.16 -20.49
N GLY A 113 3.10 9.33 -19.87
CA GLY A 113 1.98 10.07 -19.28
C GLY A 113 1.41 9.49 -17.99
N VAL A 114 2.08 8.49 -17.39
CA VAL A 114 1.79 8.01 -16.04
C VAL A 114 2.68 8.75 -15.04
N PHE A 115 2.13 9.14 -13.89
CA PHE A 115 2.89 9.67 -12.76
C PHE A 115 3.43 8.53 -11.88
N TYR A 116 4.67 8.66 -11.43
CA TYR A 116 5.32 7.69 -10.53
C TYR A 116 5.52 8.30 -9.16
N PHE A 117 4.74 7.86 -8.17
CA PHE A 117 4.92 8.24 -6.77
C PHE A 117 5.90 7.27 -6.12
N LEU A 118 7.18 7.66 -6.09
CA LEU A 118 8.25 6.83 -5.59
C LEU A 118 8.62 7.22 -4.16
N ALA A 119 8.63 6.23 -3.27
CA ALA A 119 9.18 6.45 -1.93
C ALA A 119 10.69 6.69 -2.02
N SER A 120 11.22 7.55 -1.15
CA SER A 120 12.67 7.78 -1.05
C SER A 120 13.45 6.50 -0.72
N THR A 121 12.77 5.49 -0.18
CA THR A 121 13.32 4.17 0.13
C THR A 121 13.47 3.25 -1.07
N CYS A 122 12.92 3.59 -2.23
CA CYS A 122 13.04 2.76 -3.44
C CYS A 122 14.49 2.66 -3.91
N HIS A 123 14.84 1.49 -4.46
CA HIS A 123 16.19 1.21 -4.95
C HIS A 123 16.58 2.13 -6.11
N PRO A 124 17.84 2.60 -6.20
CA PRO A 124 18.32 3.50 -7.27
C PRO A 124 18.02 3.02 -8.70
N ARG A 125 18.11 1.71 -8.98
CA ARG A 125 17.78 1.13 -10.29
C ARG A 125 16.37 1.50 -10.78
N LEU A 126 15.40 1.65 -9.88
CA LEU A 126 14.04 2.03 -10.27
C LEU A 126 13.99 3.48 -10.75
N PHE A 127 14.66 4.38 -10.04
CA PHE A 127 14.79 5.78 -10.46
C PHE A 127 15.52 5.90 -11.80
N ASP A 128 16.58 5.11 -12.01
CA ASP A 128 17.34 5.10 -13.27
C ASP A 128 16.46 4.64 -14.44
N LYS A 129 15.66 3.57 -14.25
CA LYS A 129 14.72 3.09 -15.26
C LYS A 129 13.66 4.13 -15.62
N LEU A 130 13.19 4.88 -14.63
CA LEU A 130 12.12 5.87 -14.79
C LEU A 130 12.65 7.29 -15.06
N ALA A 131 13.94 7.43 -15.34
CA ALA A 131 14.53 8.73 -15.65
C ALA A 131 13.79 9.41 -16.82
N GLY A 132 13.41 10.68 -16.63
CA GLY A 132 12.62 11.46 -17.60
C GLY A 132 11.11 11.20 -17.56
N CYS A 133 10.61 10.31 -16.70
CA CYS A 133 9.18 10.22 -16.38
C CYS A 133 8.77 11.31 -15.38
N ASN A 134 7.45 11.50 -15.24
CA ASN A 134 6.89 12.35 -14.18
C ASN A 134 6.99 11.62 -12.84
N ILE A 135 7.93 12.02 -11.98
CA ILE A 135 8.16 11.43 -10.67
C ILE A 135 7.78 12.43 -9.59
N GLY A 136 6.98 11.99 -8.61
CA GLY A 136 6.76 12.66 -7.34
C GLY A 136 7.45 11.86 -6.23
N LEU A 137 8.48 12.45 -5.61
CA LEU A 137 9.18 11.83 -4.49
C LEU A 137 8.37 12.03 -3.21
N TRP A 138 8.28 10.98 -2.39
CA TRP A 138 7.66 11.06 -1.07
C TRP A 138 8.46 10.26 -0.04
N HIS A 139 8.25 10.53 1.25
CA HIS A 139 9.03 9.94 2.32
C HIS A 139 8.13 9.14 3.26
N PRO A 140 8.32 7.82 3.39
CA PRO A 140 7.55 7.01 4.33
C PRO A 140 8.02 7.25 5.76
N SER A 141 7.08 7.40 6.72
CA SER A 141 7.37 7.38 8.14
C SER A 141 7.41 5.95 8.70
N GLY A 142 7.92 5.80 9.92
CA GLY A 142 7.88 4.55 10.67
C GLY A 142 9.03 3.58 10.36
N LEU A 143 10.11 4.07 9.79
CA LEU A 143 11.37 3.33 9.66
C LEU A 143 12.39 3.98 10.62
N PRO A 144 12.94 3.24 11.60
CA PRO A 144 13.91 3.79 12.56
C PRO A 144 15.11 4.45 11.86
N GLY A 145 15.49 5.64 12.31
CA GLY A 145 16.66 6.37 11.79
C GLY A 145 16.47 7.05 10.43
N LEU A 146 15.29 6.99 9.81
CA LEU A 146 15.01 7.72 8.56
C LEU A 146 14.94 9.23 8.77
N GLU A 147 14.38 9.64 9.89
CA GLU A 147 14.22 11.05 10.24
C GLU A 147 15.55 11.79 10.23
N ASP A 148 16.63 11.14 10.71
CA ASP A 148 17.99 11.69 10.74
C ASP A 148 18.55 11.93 9.34
N ILE A 149 18.23 11.07 8.37
CA ILE A 149 18.71 11.19 6.99
C ILE A 149 17.87 12.20 6.19
N LEU A 150 16.56 12.22 6.41
CA LEU A 150 15.65 13.13 5.71
C LEU A 150 15.78 14.55 6.22
N GLY A 151 16.13 14.74 7.48
CA GLY A 151 16.14 16.04 8.15
C GLY A 151 14.73 16.54 8.50
N PRO A 152 14.63 17.55 9.37
CA PRO A 152 13.35 18.01 9.93
C PRO A 152 12.46 18.75 8.93
N GLU A 153 13.02 19.17 7.79
CA GLU A 153 12.31 19.99 6.79
C GLU A 153 11.34 19.15 5.94
N ARG A 154 11.56 17.84 5.85
CA ARG A 154 10.80 16.98 4.94
C ARG A 154 9.59 16.36 5.61
N MET A 155 8.48 16.43 4.90
CA MET A 155 7.26 15.81 5.37
C MET A 155 7.29 14.30 5.11
N MET A 156 7.04 13.54 6.18
CA MET A 156 6.90 12.08 6.10
C MET A 156 5.42 11.70 6.10
N ILE A 157 5.06 10.76 5.23
CA ILE A 157 3.71 10.25 5.12
C ILE A 157 3.59 8.95 5.91
N CYS A 158 2.69 8.94 6.88
CA CYS A 158 2.33 7.76 7.66
C CYS A 158 1.42 6.80 6.86
N GLY A 159 1.01 5.69 7.48
CA GLY A 159 0.11 4.68 6.90
C GLY A 159 0.83 3.35 6.70
N GLY A 160 0.18 2.25 6.74
CA GLY A 160 0.62 0.88 6.76
C GLY A 160 1.91 0.44 6.05
N THR A 161 2.18 -0.83 6.15
CA THR A 161 3.38 -1.47 5.61
C THR A 161 3.30 -1.73 4.09
N THR A 162 2.16 -1.41 3.46
CA THR A 162 1.96 -1.63 2.02
C THR A 162 1.64 -0.35 1.27
N MET A 163 2.05 -0.31 0.01
CA MET A 163 1.77 0.83 -0.86
C MET A 163 0.27 1.09 -1.05
N GLY A 164 -0.57 0.02 -1.04
CA GLY A 164 -2.02 0.16 -1.16
C GLY A 164 -2.62 0.98 -0.01
N LEU A 165 -2.21 0.71 1.23
CA LEU A 165 -2.63 1.49 2.39
C LEU A 165 -1.99 2.89 2.42
N ARG A 166 -0.73 3.02 1.98
CA ARG A 166 -0.07 4.33 1.85
C ARG A 166 -0.79 5.25 0.87
N TRP A 167 -1.38 4.70 -0.18
CA TRP A 167 -2.17 5.51 -1.13
C TRP A 167 -3.33 6.25 -0.48
N LEU A 168 -3.95 5.73 0.58
CA LEU A 168 -4.99 6.45 1.32
C LEU A 168 -4.44 7.74 1.93
N ASN A 169 -3.27 7.67 2.57
CA ASN A 169 -2.63 8.83 3.19
C ASN A 169 -2.02 9.79 2.16
N ILE A 170 -1.37 9.26 1.11
CA ILE A 170 -0.88 10.08 -0.01
C ILE A 170 -2.05 10.79 -0.69
N GLY A 171 -3.13 10.08 -0.99
CA GLY A 171 -4.32 10.65 -1.61
C GLY A 171 -4.97 11.71 -0.72
N TYR A 172 -5.08 11.46 0.60
CA TYR A 172 -5.56 12.45 1.55
C TYR A 172 -4.70 13.73 1.52
N PHE A 173 -3.39 13.56 1.52
CA PHE A 173 -2.41 14.64 1.39
C PHE A 173 -2.56 15.41 0.07
N LEU A 174 -2.87 14.69 -1.02
CA LEU A 174 -3.16 15.28 -2.34
C LEU A 174 -4.58 15.86 -2.45
N GLY A 175 -5.37 15.89 -1.37
CA GLY A 175 -6.67 16.55 -1.31
C GLY A 175 -7.87 15.64 -1.59
N PHE A 176 -7.69 14.35 -1.86
CA PHE A 176 -8.79 13.41 -2.02
C PHE A 176 -9.46 13.13 -0.68
N ARG A 177 -10.80 12.94 -0.73
CA ARG A 177 -11.64 12.60 0.43
C ARG A 177 -12.59 11.44 0.15
N ASP A 178 -12.61 10.94 -1.07
CA ASP A 178 -13.44 9.78 -1.49
C ASP A 178 -12.54 8.74 -2.14
N PHE A 179 -12.44 7.57 -1.51
CA PHE A 179 -11.52 6.49 -1.89
C PHE A 179 -12.27 5.20 -2.17
N HIS A 180 -11.95 4.56 -3.29
CA HIS A 180 -12.36 3.21 -3.64
C HIS A 180 -11.13 2.33 -3.71
N ALA A 181 -10.98 1.37 -2.80
CA ALA A 181 -9.81 0.49 -2.74
C ALA A 181 -10.17 -0.91 -3.25
N HIS A 182 -9.45 -1.36 -4.27
CA HIS A 182 -9.63 -2.64 -4.96
C HIS A 182 -8.38 -3.50 -4.78
N GLY A 183 -8.54 -4.80 -4.56
CA GLY A 183 -7.41 -5.71 -4.42
C GLY A 183 -6.59 -5.52 -3.13
N LEU A 184 -7.17 -4.99 -2.05
CA LEU A 184 -6.56 -4.94 -0.70
C LEU A 184 -6.94 -6.16 0.12
N ASP A 185 -6.82 -7.37 -0.43
CA ASP A 185 -7.45 -8.57 0.10
C ASP A 185 -6.83 -9.09 1.39
N SER A 186 -5.52 -8.95 1.56
CA SER A 186 -4.77 -9.53 2.70
C SER A 186 -4.99 -11.04 2.87
N SER A 187 -5.29 -11.74 1.77
CA SER A 187 -5.52 -13.18 1.73
C SER A 187 -5.16 -13.76 0.36
N PHE A 188 -5.03 -15.09 0.33
CA PHE A 188 -4.88 -15.84 -0.91
C PHE A 188 -6.25 -16.19 -1.47
N ARG A 189 -6.32 -16.32 -2.80
CA ARG A 189 -7.43 -16.94 -3.52
C ARG A 189 -6.84 -17.97 -4.49
N ASP A 190 -7.26 -19.23 -4.40
CA ASP A 190 -6.78 -20.33 -5.26
C ASP A 190 -5.24 -20.43 -5.31
N GLY A 191 -4.58 -20.25 -4.16
CA GLY A 191 -3.13 -20.28 -4.03
C GLY A 191 -2.40 -19.03 -4.54
N LYS A 192 -3.11 -18.05 -5.06
CA LYS A 192 -2.53 -16.79 -5.58
C LYS A 192 -2.56 -15.68 -4.53
N THR A 193 -1.53 -14.85 -4.53
CA THR A 193 -1.45 -13.63 -3.70
C THR A 193 -1.86 -12.38 -4.45
N HIS A 194 -1.83 -12.41 -5.79
CA HIS A 194 -2.10 -11.28 -6.67
C HIS A 194 -3.04 -11.66 -7.82
N ALA A 195 -3.68 -10.69 -8.41
CA ALA A 195 -4.47 -10.82 -9.64
C ALA A 195 -3.59 -11.12 -10.88
N TYR A 196 -2.28 -11.08 -10.73
CA TYR A 196 -1.27 -11.36 -11.73
C TYR A 196 -0.22 -12.34 -11.17
N PRO A 197 0.55 -13.06 -12.02
CA PRO A 197 1.55 -14.00 -11.56
C PRO A 197 2.59 -13.35 -10.62
N ASP A 198 2.86 -13.98 -9.49
CA ASP A 198 3.81 -13.54 -8.50
C ASP A 198 4.63 -14.72 -7.96
N HIS A 199 5.92 -14.49 -7.69
CA HIS A 199 6.84 -15.50 -7.16
C HIS A 199 6.49 -15.98 -5.74
N THR A 200 5.54 -15.32 -5.07
CA THR A 200 5.05 -15.69 -3.74
C THR A 200 3.79 -16.56 -3.77
N ASP A 201 3.29 -16.89 -4.95
CA ASP A 201 2.17 -17.81 -5.11
C ASP A 201 2.54 -19.22 -4.58
N GLY A 202 1.60 -19.85 -3.87
CA GLY A 202 1.80 -21.19 -3.29
C GLY A 202 2.70 -21.27 -2.05
N VAL A 203 3.25 -20.16 -1.56
CA VAL A 203 4.00 -20.11 -0.29
C VAL A 203 3.09 -20.38 0.89
N GLY A 204 3.56 -21.20 1.84
CA GLY A 204 2.81 -21.66 3.02
C GLY A 204 2.06 -20.56 3.75
N HIS A 205 0.83 -20.82 4.10
CA HIS A 205 -0.10 -19.87 4.70
C HIS A 205 -0.79 -20.47 5.93
N THR A 206 -1.32 -19.62 6.77
CA THR A 206 -2.26 -19.96 7.85
C THR A 206 -3.69 -19.60 7.44
N GLN A 207 -4.69 -19.97 8.24
CA GLN A 207 -6.08 -19.58 8.01
C GLN A 207 -6.61 -18.71 9.14
N ILE A 208 -7.27 -17.62 8.79
CA ILE A 208 -7.97 -16.74 9.72
C ILE A 208 -9.38 -16.51 9.16
N TYR A 209 -10.41 -16.82 9.94
CA TYR A 209 -11.82 -16.73 9.53
C TYR A 209 -12.14 -17.45 8.20
N GLY A 210 -11.41 -18.55 7.90
CA GLY A 210 -11.57 -19.26 6.64
C GLY A 210 -10.76 -18.70 5.46
N TYR A 211 -10.11 -17.56 5.63
CA TYR A 211 -9.25 -16.95 4.60
C TYR A 211 -7.82 -17.46 4.72
N PRO A 212 -7.25 -18.08 3.69
CA PRO A 212 -5.84 -18.39 3.64
C PRO A 212 -5.03 -17.08 3.64
N THR A 213 -4.08 -16.95 4.57
CA THR A 213 -3.34 -15.70 4.76
C THR A 213 -1.92 -15.97 5.23
N ARG A 214 -1.12 -14.95 5.39
CA ARG A 214 0.25 -15.01 5.91
C ARG A 214 0.55 -13.80 6.78
N GLN A 215 1.65 -13.84 7.52
CA GLN A 215 2.00 -12.83 8.51
C GLN A 215 1.93 -11.39 7.97
N ASN A 216 2.50 -11.15 6.78
CA ASN A 216 2.47 -9.80 6.18
C ASN A 216 1.05 -9.30 5.88
N PHE A 217 0.14 -10.19 5.52
CA PHE A 217 -1.26 -9.86 5.26
C PHE A 217 -2.02 -9.56 6.55
N ILE A 218 -1.71 -10.30 7.62
CA ILE A 218 -2.24 -10.01 8.95
C ILE A 218 -1.81 -8.61 9.40
N GLN A 219 -0.54 -8.26 9.17
CA GLN A 219 -0.04 -6.91 9.45
C GLN A 219 -0.81 -5.84 8.66
N GLN A 220 -1.19 -6.10 7.41
CA GLN A 220 -1.99 -5.16 6.62
C GLN A 220 -3.37 -4.91 7.23
N VAL A 221 -4.04 -5.96 7.76
CA VAL A 221 -5.33 -5.80 8.46
C VAL A 221 -5.18 -4.93 9.70
N GLN A 222 -4.08 -5.11 10.46
CA GLN A 222 -3.77 -4.26 11.63
C GLN A 222 -3.52 -2.80 11.23
N ASP A 223 -2.75 -2.61 10.17
CA ASP A 223 -2.44 -1.27 9.67
C ASP A 223 -3.69 -0.59 9.13
N TRP A 224 -4.63 -1.34 8.56
CA TRP A 224 -5.95 -0.84 8.18
C TRP A 224 -6.72 -0.34 9.40
N ALA A 225 -6.79 -1.12 10.49
CA ALA A 225 -7.44 -0.71 11.73
C ALA A 225 -6.86 0.61 12.27
N LYS A 226 -5.53 0.74 12.29
CA LYS A 226 -4.84 1.98 12.71
C LYS A 226 -5.15 3.15 11.78
N THR A 227 -5.26 2.89 10.47
CA THR A 227 -5.58 3.91 9.47
C THR A 227 -7.00 4.43 9.68
N LYS A 228 -7.97 3.54 9.91
CA LYS A 228 -9.34 3.92 10.27
C LYS A 228 -9.39 4.75 11.55
N GLU A 229 -8.71 4.30 12.60
CA GLU A 229 -8.64 5.01 13.88
C GLU A 229 -8.04 6.41 13.69
N MET A 230 -6.97 6.54 12.91
CA MET A 230 -6.37 7.84 12.62
C MET A 230 -7.37 8.78 11.93
N PHE A 231 -8.06 8.31 10.89
CA PHE A 231 -9.04 9.14 10.18
C PHE A 231 -10.25 9.47 11.05
N SER A 232 -10.71 8.56 11.93
CA SER A 232 -11.86 8.80 12.82
C SER A 232 -11.61 9.89 13.88
N ARG A 233 -10.32 10.19 14.17
CA ARG A 233 -9.92 11.26 15.10
C ARG A 233 -9.87 12.64 14.45
N MET A 234 -10.01 12.73 13.13
CA MET A 234 -10.09 13.99 12.40
C MET A 234 -11.45 14.65 12.58
N PRO A 235 -11.60 15.98 12.40
CA PRO A 235 -12.88 16.63 12.31
C PRO A 235 -13.79 15.93 11.29
N GLN A 236 -15.08 15.84 11.57
CA GLN A 236 -16.03 15.04 10.77
C GLN A 236 -16.07 15.47 9.29
N ASP A 237 -15.94 16.76 9.03
CA ASP A 237 -15.92 17.35 7.69
C ASP A 237 -14.61 17.12 6.93
N GLU A 238 -13.56 16.68 7.63
CA GLU A 238 -12.27 16.31 7.06
C GLU A 238 -12.08 14.80 6.88
N GLN A 239 -12.94 13.99 7.49
CA GLN A 239 -12.85 12.54 7.41
C GLN A 239 -13.08 12.04 5.99
N PRO A 240 -12.20 11.17 5.45
CA PRO A 240 -12.42 10.57 4.14
C PRO A 240 -13.51 9.50 4.19
N THR A 241 -14.22 9.35 3.08
CA THR A 241 -15.03 8.16 2.80
C THR A 241 -14.15 7.12 2.12
N ILE A 242 -14.15 5.89 2.64
CA ILE A 242 -13.37 4.80 2.08
C ILE A 242 -14.28 3.60 1.83
N LYS A 243 -14.30 3.11 0.58
CA LYS A 243 -15.01 1.90 0.19
C LYS A 243 -14.01 0.83 -0.20
N LEU A 244 -14.09 -0.31 0.46
CA LEU A 244 -13.30 -1.50 0.13
C LEU A 244 -14.09 -2.39 -0.83
N HIS A 245 -13.50 -2.73 -1.97
CA HIS A 245 -14.07 -3.62 -2.98
C HIS A 245 -13.34 -4.96 -2.96
N GLY A 246 -14.10 -6.05 -3.13
CA GLY A 246 -13.57 -7.42 -3.08
C GLY A 246 -14.06 -8.19 -1.86
N ASP A 247 -13.48 -9.38 -1.64
CA ASP A 247 -13.94 -10.34 -0.64
C ASP A 247 -12.80 -11.02 0.14
N GLY A 248 -11.65 -10.40 0.24
CA GLY A 248 -10.51 -10.91 1.01
C GLY A 248 -10.68 -10.76 2.53
N LEU A 249 -9.67 -11.18 3.27
CA LEU A 249 -9.63 -11.11 4.73
C LEU A 249 -9.81 -9.68 5.26
N LEU A 250 -9.18 -8.70 4.60
CA LEU A 250 -9.27 -7.31 5.05
C LEU A 250 -10.69 -6.77 4.92
N GLN A 251 -11.36 -7.02 3.77
CA GLN A 251 -12.75 -6.64 3.55
C GLN A 251 -13.70 -7.35 4.52
N TYR A 252 -13.44 -8.64 4.81
CA TYR A 252 -14.21 -9.38 5.81
C TYR A 252 -14.08 -8.72 7.19
N CYS A 253 -12.85 -8.50 7.67
CA CYS A 253 -12.60 -7.89 8.97
C CYS A 253 -13.22 -6.48 9.08
N ASP A 254 -13.16 -5.69 8.02
CA ASP A 254 -13.77 -4.36 7.98
C ASP A 254 -15.30 -4.42 8.12
N ARG A 255 -15.94 -5.27 7.33
CA ARG A 255 -17.40 -5.46 7.33
C ARG A 255 -17.95 -5.98 8.66
N GLU A 256 -17.21 -6.91 9.30
CA GLU A 256 -17.60 -7.49 10.59
C GLU A 256 -17.17 -6.62 11.80
N GLY A 257 -16.56 -5.46 11.57
CA GLY A 257 -16.10 -4.58 12.64
C GLY A 257 -14.97 -5.17 13.51
N LEU A 258 -14.15 -6.05 12.92
CA LEU A 258 -13.04 -6.73 13.61
C LEU A 258 -11.72 -5.95 13.53
N CYS A 259 -11.71 -4.85 12.81
CA CYS A 259 -10.55 -3.97 12.63
C CYS A 259 -10.97 -2.50 12.50
#